data_5159c2d522e2e4a6e38467d6cce2bd52
#
_entry.id   5159c2d522e2e4a6e38467d6cce2bd52
#
_cell.length_a   1.000
_cell.length_b   1.000
_cell.length_c   1.000
_cell.angle_alpha   90.00
_cell.angle_beta   90.00
_cell.angle_gamma   90.00
#
_symmetry.space_group_name_H-M   'P 1'
#
loop_
_entity.id
_entity.type
_entity.pdbx_description
1 polymer ?
#
loop_
_entity_poly.entity_id
_entity_poly.type
_entity_poly.pdbx_seq_one_letter_code
_entity_poly.pdbx_strand_id
1 'polypeptide(L)'
;MQLALVDDHVLFRKSLAACISQWSNYQVMIQAGNGSELRAGLQQLPLPDLIVLDIRMPRMNGFETIEWLQQQYPRIKLLVVSMLEEEHCLEKLLNMGVHGFLQKDAEPEELKRALDQICQKGYYLHSTTCLHLLQERKKTEQRTLNDAMLAAMLSDREKLFLRCLCSDKSYKEIAEEMYVSPRTIDGYRDTLLKKINASSRIGLVTFAIRQGIVVL
;
A
#
# COMPACT_ATOMS: atom_id res chain seq x y z
N MET A 1 -3.83 5.85 -16.88
CA MET A 1 -3.31 6.10 -15.53
C MET A 1 -1.91 6.68 -15.62
N GLN A 2 -1.66 7.76 -14.91
CA GLN A 2 -0.38 8.48 -14.94
C GLN A 2 0.51 8.01 -13.80
N LEU A 3 1.76 7.66 -14.12
CA LEU A 3 2.73 7.09 -13.19
C LEU A 3 3.96 7.99 -13.02
N ALA A 4 4.53 7.98 -11.82
CA ALA A 4 5.90 8.44 -11.58
C ALA A 4 6.78 7.25 -11.19
N LEU A 5 8.00 7.20 -11.68
CA LEU A 5 9.01 6.21 -11.32
C LEU A 5 10.15 6.90 -10.57
N VAL A 6 10.47 6.39 -9.39
CA VAL A 6 11.49 6.97 -8.51
C VAL A 6 12.45 5.87 -8.07
N ASP A 7 13.65 5.89 -8.63
CA ASP A 7 14.69 4.88 -8.40
C ASP A 7 16.05 5.48 -8.79
N ASP A 8 17.09 5.31 -8.01
CA ASP A 8 18.42 5.84 -8.32
C ASP A 8 19.17 4.99 -9.36
N HIS A 9 18.75 3.74 -9.57
CA HIS A 9 19.31 2.85 -10.60
C HIS A 9 18.77 3.22 -11.99
N VAL A 10 19.51 4.02 -12.72
CA VAL A 10 19.09 4.57 -14.03
C VAL A 10 18.67 3.49 -15.01
N LEU A 11 19.42 2.38 -15.08
CA LEU A 11 19.11 1.28 -16.00
C LEU A 11 17.79 0.60 -15.64
N PHE A 12 17.60 0.28 -14.37
CA PHE A 12 16.36 -0.34 -13.87
C PHE A 12 15.16 0.58 -14.14
N ARG A 13 15.26 1.86 -13.78
CA ARG A 13 14.19 2.85 -13.98
C ARG A 13 13.81 2.98 -15.47
N LYS A 14 14.80 3.02 -16.38
CA LYS A 14 14.54 3.08 -17.82
C LYS A 14 13.91 1.78 -18.36
N SER A 15 14.38 0.63 -17.90
CA SER A 15 13.81 -0.67 -18.28
C SER A 15 12.36 -0.80 -17.80
N LEU A 16 12.09 -0.36 -16.58
CA LEU A 16 10.75 -0.33 -16.02
C LEU A 16 9.82 0.59 -16.81
N ALA A 17 10.28 1.79 -17.16
CA ALA A 17 9.52 2.71 -18.02
C ALA A 17 9.23 2.12 -19.40
N ALA A 18 10.20 1.45 -20.02
CA ALA A 18 10.02 0.78 -21.30
C ALA A 18 9.03 -0.39 -21.22
N CYS A 19 9.07 -1.17 -20.14
CA CYS A 19 8.11 -2.24 -19.86
C CYS A 19 6.68 -1.67 -19.73
N ILE A 20 6.51 -0.66 -18.89
CA ILE A 20 5.20 -0.03 -18.63
C ILE A 20 4.64 0.61 -19.93
N SER A 21 5.48 1.15 -20.80
CA SER A 21 5.03 1.76 -22.06
C SER A 21 4.37 0.79 -23.03
N GLN A 22 4.55 -0.52 -22.84
CA GLN A 22 3.88 -1.56 -23.63
C GLN A 22 2.42 -1.75 -23.20
N TRP A 23 2.03 -1.22 -22.06
CA TRP A 23 0.66 -1.35 -21.52
C TRP A 23 -0.13 -0.06 -21.80
N SER A 24 -1.10 -0.13 -22.68
CA SER A 24 -1.89 1.01 -23.16
C SER A 24 -2.57 1.84 -22.07
N ASN A 25 -2.82 1.23 -20.90
CA ASN A 25 -3.54 1.88 -19.78
C ASN A 25 -2.63 2.72 -18.88
N TYR A 26 -1.31 2.68 -19.07
CA TYR A 26 -0.32 3.33 -18.23
C TYR A 26 0.59 4.28 -19.00
N GLN A 27 0.91 5.40 -18.39
CA GLN A 27 1.84 6.39 -18.93
C GLN A 27 2.79 6.87 -17.85
N VAL A 28 4.09 6.69 -18.05
CA VAL A 28 5.11 7.24 -17.16
C VAL A 28 5.34 8.71 -17.53
N MET A 29 5.01 9.61 -16.61
CA MET A 29 5.13 11.05 -16.83
C MET A 29 6.30 11.69 -16.08
N ILE A 30 6.72 11.09 -14.97
CA ILE A 30 7.85 11.54 -14.14
C ILE A 30 8.83 10.40 -13.97
N GLN A 31 10.12 10.67 -14.16
CA GLN A 31 11.21 9.79 -13.77
C GLN A 31 12.19 10.59 -12.91
N ALA A 32 12.47 10.11 -11.71
CA ALA A 32 13.32 10.75 -10.72
C ALA A 32 14.32 9.75 -10.12
N GLY A 33 15.49 10.21 -9.76
CA GLY A 33 16.53 9.39 -9.13
C GLY A 33 16.47 9.40 -7.59
N ASN A 34 15.59 10.20 -6.98
CA ASN A 34 15.40 10.31 -5.54
C ASN A 34 14.17 11.17 -5.21
N GLY A 35 13.81 11.24 -3.93
CA GLY A 35 12.64 12.00 -3.48
C GLY A 35 12.72 13.50 -3.77
N SER A 36 13.92 14.10 -3.75
CA SER A 36 14.07 15.53 -4.03
C SER A 36 13.80 15.86 -5.50
N GLU A 37 14.21 14.99 -6.42
CA GLU A 37 13.91 15.14 -7.85
C GLU A 37 12.42 14.90 -8.12
N LEU A 38 11.80 13.92 -7.46
CA LEU A 38 10.36 13.72 -7.52
C LEU A 38 9.61 14.98 -7.06
N ARG A 39 10.02 15.56 -5.94
CA ARG A 39 9.42 16.79 -5.41
C ARG A 39 9.47 17.94 -6.41
N ALA A 40 10.59 18.13 -7.08
CA ALA A 40 10.72 19.14 -8.13
C ALA A 40 9.80 18.84 -9.34
N GLY A 41 9.69 17.57 -9.74
CA GLY A 41 8.80 17.14 -10.83
C GLY A 41 7.33 17.38 -10.52
N LEU A 42 6.88 17.08 -9.30
CA LEU A 42 5.48 17.28 -8.89
C LEU A 42 5.06 18.75 -8.81
N GLN A 43 6.01 19.69 -8.73
CA GLN A 43 5.73 21.12 -8.78
C GLN A 43 5.53 21.65 -10.20
N GLN A 44 6.02 20.94 -11.21
CA GLN A 44 6.06 21.40 -12.61
C GLN A 44 5.10 20.64 -13.53
N LEU A 45 4.67 19.45 -13.13
CA LEU A 45 3.86 18.53 -13.94
C LEU A 45 2.54 18.22 -13.23
N PRO A 46 1.53 17.75 -13.97
CA PRO A 46 0.31 17.21 -13.35
C PRO A 46 0.65 16.09 -12.35
N LEU A 47 -0.19 15.94 -11.31
CA LEU A 47 0.03 14.91 -10.29
C LEU A 47 -0.21 13.52 -10.88
N PRO A 48 0.69 12.56 -10.62
CA PRO A 48 0.49 11.16 -11.00
C PRO A 48 -0.60 10.52 -10.14
N ASP A 49 -1.25 9.51 -10.69
CA ASP A 49 -2.22 8.69 -9.95
C ASP A 49 -1.51 7.74 -8.99
N LEU A 50 -0.31 7.26 -9.38
CA LEU A 50 0.48 6.33 -8.61
C LEU A 50 1.98 6.59 -8.79
N ILE A 51 2.74 6.42 -7.72
CA ILE A 51 4.19 6.48 -7.71
C ILE A 51 4.74 5.08 -7.43
N VAL A 52 5.62 4.60 -8.31
CA VAL A 52 6.47 3.43 -8.10
C VAL A 52 7.78 3.93 -7.50
N LEU A 53 8.12 3.50 -6.30
CA LEU A 53 9.15 4.10 -5.46
C LEU A 53 10.13 3.06 -4.93
N ASP A 54 11.42 3.26 -5.15
CA ASP A 54 12.46 2.54 -4.41
C ASP A 54 12.67 3.16 -3.02
N ILE A 55 13.14 2.33 -2.10
CA ILE A 55 13.46 2.73 -0.73
C ILE A 55 14.89 3.21 -0.59
N ARG A 56 15.84 2.53 -1.23
CA ARG A 56 17.27 2.84 -1.09
C ARG A 56 17.72 3.83 -2.15
N MET A 57 17.62 5.10 -1.83
CA MET A 57 18.05 6.19 -2.73
C MET A 57 18.89 7.23 -1.98
N PRO A 58 19.82 7.91 -2.65
CA PRO A 58 20.61 8.99 -2.06
C PRO A 58 19.75 10.26 -1.82
N ARG A 59 20.26 11.18 -0.97
CA ARG A 59 19.64 12.47 -0.63
C ARG A 59 18.35 12.33 0.15
N MET A 60 17.21 12.19 -0.51
CA MET A 60 15.89 11.91 0.05
C MET A 60 15.49 10.48 -0.28
N ASN A 61 15.61 9.60 0.73
CA ASN A 61 15.33 8.18 0.59
C ASN A 61 13.82 7.87 0.48
N GLY A 62 13.48 6.60 0.25
CA GLY A 62 12.08 6.20 0.06
C GLY A 62 11.21 6.44 1.29
N PHE A 63 11.71 6.21 2.50
CA PHE A 63 10.94 6.45 3.74
C PHE A 63 10.61 7.93 3.91
N GLU A 64 11.60 8.81 3.77
CA GLU A 64 11.41 10.26 3.82
C GLU A 64 10.46 10.74 2.71
N THR A 65 10.55 10.13 1.54
CA THR A 65 9.67 10.44 0.40
C THR A 65 8.23 10.05 0.69
N ILE A 66 7.99 8.85 1.26
CA ILE A 66 6.65 8.39 1.64
C ILE A 66 6.05 9.32 2.69
N GLU A 67 6.80 9.65 3.74
CA GLU A 67 6.34 10.54 4.82
C GLU A 67 5.91 11.90 4.26
N TRP A 68 6.75 12.50 3.42
CA TRP A 68 6.45 13.77 2.77
C TRP A 68 5.22 13.68 1.84
N LEU A 69 5.10 12.60 1.03
CA LEU A 69 3.96 12.39 0.15
C LEU A 69 2.65 12.23 0.92
N GLN A 70 2.65 11.49 2.02
CA GLN A 70 1.46 11.31 2.85
C GLN A 70 0.97 12.64 3.47
N GLN A 71 1.89 13.56 3.77
CA GLN A 71 1.53 14.88 4.29
C GLN A 71 1.02 15.83 3.20
N GLN A 72 1.64 15.84 2.03
CA GLN A 72 1.35 16.82 0.98
C GLN A 72 0.38 16.32 -0.09
N TYR A 73 0.42 15.03 -0.41
CA TYR A 73 -0.33 14.41 -1.51
C TYR A 73 -0.96 13.07 -1.10
N PRO A 74 -1.80 13.01 -0.07
CA PRO A 74 -2.32 11.76 0.51
C PRO A 74 -3.23 10.94 -0.44
N ARG A 75 -3.59 11.50 -1.59
CA ARG A 75 -4.41 10.82 -2.61
C ARG A 75 -3.57 10.04 -3.62
N ILE A 76 -2.28 10.31 -3.72
CA ILE A 76 -1.38 9.61 -4.64
C ILE A 76 -1.13 8.21 -4.09
N LYS A 77 -1.36 7.20 -4.92
CA LYS A 77 -1.10 5.81 -4.54
C LYS A 77 0.39 5.51 -4.60
N LEU A 78 0.87 4.65 -3.71
CA LEU A 78 2.28 4.31 -3.58
C LEU A 78 2.47 2.80 -3.73
N LEU A 79 3.27 2.39 -4.73
CA LEU A 79 3.79 1.03 -4.87
C LEU A 79 5.29 1.07 -4.61
N VAL A 80 5.74 0.41 -3.57
CA VAL A 80 7.17 0.27 -3.28
C VAL A 80 7.73 -0.89 -4.08
N VAL A 81 8.88 -0.66 -4.76
CA VAL A 81 9.62 -1.71 -5.48
C VAL A 81 11.07 -1.66 -5.01
N SER A 82 11.52 -2.66 -4.27
CA SER A 82 12.83 -2.62 -3.62
C SER A 82 13.48 -3.99 -3.52
N MET A 83 14.83 -3.99 -3.36
CA MET A 83 15.63 -5.19 -3.05
C MET A 83 15.66 -5.50 -1.54
N LEU A 84 14.71 -4.98 -0.76
CA LEU A 84 14.69 -5.20 0.68
C LEU A 84 14.36 -6.65 1.02
N GLU A 85 15.33 -7.33 1.63
CA GLU A 85 15.17 -8.67 2.21
C GLU A 85 14.72 -8.61 3.69
N GLU A 86 14.74 -7.42 4.32
CA GLU A 86 14.47 -7.27 5.74
C GLU A 86 12.97 -7.21 6.03
N GLU A 87 12.46 -8.24 6.68
CA GLU A 87 11.07 -8.41 7.09
C GLU A 87 10.52 -7.20 7.88
N HIS A 88 11.34 -6.58 8.72
CA HIS A 88 10.97 -5.41 9.54
C HIS A 88 10.65 -4.14 8.74
N CYS A 89 11.17 -4.03 7.53
CA CYS A 89 10.89 -2.89 6.66
C CYS A 89 9.47 -2.92 6.09
N LEU A 90 8.93 -4.12 5.83
CA LEU A 90 7.61 -4.28 5.25
C LEU A 90 6.52 -3.76 6.19
N GLU A 91 6.57 -4.12 7.47
CA GLU A 91 5.63 -3.63 8.48
C GLU A 91 5.66 -2.11 8.58
N LYS A 92 6.86 -1.53 8.62
CA LYS A 92 7.03 -0.08 8.65
C LYS A 92 6.39 0.59 7.44
N LEU A 93 6.65 0.06 6.23
CA LEU A 93 6.08 0.58 4.99
C LEU A 93 4.55 0.53 4.98
N LEU A 94 3.97 -0.59 5.43
CA LEU A 94 2.51 -0.74 5.52
C LEU A 94 1.90 0.28 6.50
N ASN A 95 2.55 0.49 7.65
CA ASN A 95 2.12 1.50 8.63
C ASN A 95 2.27 2.94 8.12
N MET A 96 3.17 3.18 7.17
CA MET A 96 3.34 4.48 6.49
C MET A 96 2.34 4.72 5.35
N GLY A 97 1.41 3.81 5.10
CA GLY A 97 0.32 4.03 4.14
C GLY A 97 0.65 3.73 2.69
N VAL A 98 1.64 2.87 2.41
CA VAL A 98 1.86 2.38 1.03
C VAL A 98 0.71 1.48 0.59
N HIS A 99 0.45 1.44 -0.72
CA HIS A 99 -0.65 0.69 -1.31
C HIS A 99 -0.22 -0.68 -1.83
N GLY A 100 1.08 -0.93 -1.91
CA GLY A 100 1.63 -2.22 -2.31
C GLY A 100 3.14 -2.28 -2.17
N PHE A 101 3.66 -3.50 -2.22
CA PHE A 101 5.08 -3.80 -2.22
C PHE A 101 5.39 -4.90 -3.23
N LEU A 102 6.49 -4.72 -3.96
CA LEU A 102 7.10 -5.71 -4.84
C LEU A 102 8.60 -5.78 -4.62
N GLN A 103 9.18 -6.94 -4.84
CA GLN A 103 10.64 -7.07 -4.96
C GLN A 103 11.08 -6.64 -6.35
N LYS A 104 12.33 -6.14 -6.48
CA LYS A 104 12.89 -5.70 -7.79
C LYS A 104 13.13 -6.85 -8.77
N ASP A 105 13.12 -8.09 -8.30
CA ASP A 105 13.22 -9.31 -9.10
C ASP A 105 11.85 -9.84 -9.55
N ALA A 106 10.76 -9.15 -9.20
CA ALA A 106 9.42 -9.53 -9.63
C ALA A 106 9.29 -9.48 -11.16
N GLU A 107 8.55 -10.44 -11.72
CA GLU A 107 8.28 -10.52 -13.15
C GLU A 107 7.40 -9.34 -13.62
N PRO A 108 7.53 -8.89 -14.89
CA PRO A 108 6.74 -7.79 -15.43
C PRO A 108 5.23 -7.98 -15.28
N GLU A 109 4.75 -9.21 -15.39
CA GLU A 109 3.33 -9.58 -15.23
C GLU A 109 2.85 -9.34 -13.81
N GLU A 110 3.73 -9.54 -12.83
CA GLU A 110 3.42 -9.28 -11.42
C GLU A 110 3.34 -7.79 -11.15
N LEU A 111 4.27 -6.99 -11.69
CA LEU A 111 4.17 -5.54 -11.63
C LEU A 111 2.85 -5.04 -12.25
N LYS A 112 2.50 -5.54 -13.44
CA LYS A 112 1.24 -5.19 -14.09
C LYS A 112 0.05 -5.52 -13.21
N ARG A 113 0.03 -6.72 -12.62
CA ARG A 113 -1.03 -7.16 -11.69
C ARG A 113 -1.12 -6.25 -10.47
N ALA A 114 0.03 -5.85 -9.91
CA ALA A 114 0.07 -4.94 -8.78
C ALA A 114 -0.51 -3.57 -9.13
N LEU A 115 -0.13 -3.00 -10.26
CA LEU A 115 -0.67 -1.74 -10.76
C LEU A 115 -2.19 -1.82 -10.98
N ASP A 116 -2.66 -2.87 -11.67
CA ASP A 116 -4.08 -3.09 -11.95
C ASP A 116 -4.89 -3.21 -10.63
N GLN A 117 -4.40 -3.98 -9.66
CA GLN A 117 -5.08 -4.16 -8.38
C GLN A 117 -5.08 -2.89 -7.52
N ILE A 118 -3.97 -2.15 -7.47
CA ILE A 118 -3.94 -0.87 -6.76
C ILE A 118 -4.93 0.11 -7.39
N CYS A 119 -5.08 0.10 -8.72
CA CYS A 119 -6.08 0.93 -9.40
C CYS A 119 -7.50 0.58 -9.01
N GLN A 120 -7.84 -0.71 -9.08
CA GLN A 120 -9.23 -1.20 -8.95
C GLN A 120 -9.65 -1.33 -7.49
N LYS A 121 -8.76 -1.88 -6.65
CA LYS A 121 -9.04 -2.28 -5.27
C LYS A 121 -8.44 -1.31 -4.24
N GLY A 122 -7.47 -0.47 -4.65
CA GLY A 122 -6.76 0.46 -3.77
C GLY A 122 -5.55 -0.14 -3.07
N TYR A 123 -5.20 -1.42 -3.30
CA TYR A 123 -4.03 -2.06 -2.72
C TYR A 123 -3.57 -3.29 -3.52
N TYR A 124 -2.33 -3.71 -3.28
CA TYR A 124 -1.76 -4.97 -3.73
C TYR A 124 -0.96 -5.62 -2.60
N LEU A 125 -1.27 -6.89 -2.32
CA LEU A 125 -0.53 -7.72 -1.38
C LEU A 125 -0.24 -9.07 -2.05
N HIS A 126 1.03 -9.37 -2.22
CA HIS A 126 1.45 -10.69 -2.68
C HIS A 126 1.27 -11.73 -1.57
N SER A 127 1.02 -12.99 -1.92
CA SER A 127 0.82 -14.10 -0.96
C SER A 127 2.00 -14.29 0.00
N THR A 128 3.24 -14.12 -0.48
CA THR A 128 4.44 -14.15 0.37
C THR A 128 4.44 -13.01 1.39
N THR A 129 4.02 -11.82 1.01
CA THR A 129 3.88 -10.67 1.91
C THR A 129 2.88 -10.95 3.03
N CYS A 130 1.76 -11.61 2.71
CA CYS A 130 0.79 -12.06 3.70
C CYS A 130 1.38 -13.10 4.66
N LEU A 131 2.15 -14.07 4.13
CA LEU A 131 2.82 -15.09 4.95
C LEU A 131 3.86 -14.49 5.90
N HIS A 132 4.65 -13.51 5.44
CA HIS A 132 5.60 -12.78 6.29
C HIS A 132 4.90 -12.05 7.44
N LEU A 133 3.81 -11.36 7.16
CA LEU A 133 3.01 -10.70 8.21
C LEU A 133 2.45 -11.69 9.25
N LEU A 134 2.08 -12.90 8.81
CA LEU A 134 1.63 -13.96 9.72
C LEU A 134 2.77 -14.54 10.56
N GLN A 135 3.98 -14.65 10.03
CA GLN A 135 5.16 -15.13 10.76
C GLN A 135 5.62 -14.10 11.80
N GLU A 136 5.58 -12.81 11.49
CA GLU A 136 5.87 -11.73 12.43
C GLU A 136 4.91 -11.72 13.62
N ARG A 137 3.65 -12.10 13.39
CA ARG A 137 2.67 -12.30 14.48
C ARG A 137 3.21 -13.20 15.60
N LYS A 138 3.97 -14.26 15.25
CA LYS A 138 4.54 -15.21 16.23
C LYS A 138 5.72 -14.64 17.02
N LYS A 139 6.41 -13.62 16.49
CA LYS A 139 7.58 -13.00 17.14
C LYS A 139 7.23 -11.82 18.05
N THR A 140 6.03 -11.27 17.95
CA THR A 140 5.67 -9.99 18.59
C THR A 140 4.62 -10.15 19.72
N GLU A 141 4.68 -11.23 20.49
CA GLU A 141 3.74 -11.46 21.62
C GLU A 141 3.70 -10.34 22.68
N GLN A 142 4.68 -9.47 22.71
CA GLN A 142 4.77 -8.37 23.70
C GLN A 142 4.14 -7.03 23.27
N ARG A 143 3.85 -6.80 21.97
CA ARG A 143 3.09 -5.62 21.54
C ARG A 143 1.58 -5.80 21.55
N THR A 144 1.12 -7.00 21.86
CA THR A 144 -0.24 -7.50 21.67
C THR A 144 -1.28 -7.01 22.67
N LEU A 145 -0.94 -6.46 23.82
CA LEU A 145 -1.94 -6.04 24.81
C LEU A 145 -2.82 -4.88 24.31
N ASN A 146 -2.23 -3.87 23.67
CA ASN A 146 -3.00 -2.72 23.16
C ASN A 146 -3.85 -3.09 21.94
N ASP A 147 -3.29 -3.82 20.99
CA ASP A 147 -4.00 -4.24 19.77
C ASP A 147 -5.12 -5.25 20.08
N ALA A 148 -4.88 -6.17 21.03
CA ALA A 148 -5.89 -7.11 21.50
C ALA A 148 -7.05 -6.41 22.22
N MET A 149 -6.77 -5.39 23.04
CA MET A 149 -7.81 -4.56 23.65
C MET A 149 -8.62 -3.81 22.60
N LEU A 150 -7.95 -3.22 21.59
CA LEU A 150 -8.63 -2.57 20.47
C LEU A 150 -9.50 -3.55 19.67
N ALA A 151 -9.00 -4.75 19.37
CA ALA A 151 -9.77 -5.79 18.69
C ALA A 151 -11.01 -6.23 19.50
N ALA A 152 -10.89 -6.31 20.82
CA ALA A 152 -12.01 -6.62 21.72
C ALA A 152 -13.06 -5.51 21.75
N MET A 153 -12.66 -4.25 21.56
CA MET A 153 -13.55 -3.07 21.53
C MET A 153 -14.24 -2.85 20.17
N LEU A 154 -13.88 -3.62 19.13
CA LEU A 154 -14.54 -3.53 17.84
C LEU A 154 -15.92 -4.19 17.88
N SER A 155 -16.92 -3.48 17.33
CA SER A 155 -18.25 -4.02 17.13
C SER A 155 -18.27 -5.17 16.11
N ASP A 156 -19.29 -6.02 16.13
CA ASP A 156 -19.43 -7.11 15.17
C ASP A 156 -19.51 -6.61 13.72
N ARG A 157 -20.10 -5.44 13.51
CA ARG A 157 -20.15 -4.77 12.19
C ARG A 157 -18.77 -4.32 11.72
N GLU A 158 -17.94 -3.77 12.60
CA GLU A 158 -16.57 -3.38 12.29
C GLU A 158 -15.69 -4.61 12.02
N LYS A 159 -15.87 -5.68 12.77
CA LYS A 159 -15.19 -6.97 12.53
C LYS A 159 -15.62 -7.59 11.19
N LEU A 160 -16.91 -7.52 10.85
CA LEU A 160 -17.41 -7.98 9.56
C LEU A 160 -16.81 -7.18 8.42
N PHE A 161 -16.77 -5.85 8.54
CA PHE A 161 -16.13 -5.00 7.54
C PHE A 161 -14.64 -5.34 7.35
N LEU A 162 -13.89 -5.55 8.43
CA LEU A 162 -12.49 -5.98 8.37
C LEU A 162 -12.33 -7.33 7.66
N ARG A 163 -13.23 -8.29 7.88
CA ARG A 163 -13.23 -9.58 7.16
C ARG A 163 -13.46 -9.37 5.66
N CYS A 164 -14.43 -8.56 5.29
CA CYS A 164 -14.70 -8.23 3.89
C CYS A 164 -13.50 -7.50 3.23
N LEU A 165 -12.79 -6.65 3.98
CA LEU A 165 -11.58 -5.97 3.49
C LEU A 165 -10.44 -6.93 3.14
N CYS A 166 -10.36 -8.09 3.78
CA CYS A 166 -9.34 -9.11 3.53
C CYS A 166 -9.65 -9.98 2.30
N SER A 167 -10.82 -9.80 1.69
CA SER A 167 -11.18 -10.43 0.43
C SER A 167 -10.80 -9.54 -0.76
N ASP A 168 -10.88 -10.11 -1.97
CA ASP A 168 -10.59 -9.39 -3.21
C ASP A 168 -11.67 -8.36 -3.62
N LYS A 169 -12.59 -8.02 -2.74
CA LYS A 169 -13.75 -7.17 -3.02
C LYS A 169 -13.41 -5.68 -3.00
N SER A 170 -14.01 -4.96 -3.94
CA SER A 170 -14.04 -3.49 -3.91
C SER A 170 -14.94 -2.98 -2.77
N TYR A 171 -14.80 -1.73 -2.39
CA TYR A 171 -15.69 -1.12 -1.38
C TYR A 171 -17.17 -1.16 -1.77
N LYS A 172 -17.47 -1.12 -3.07
CA LYS A 172 -18.86 -1.23 -3.57
C LYS A 172 -19.43 -2.62 -3.33
N GLU A 173 -18.67 -3.65 -3.66
CA GLU A 173 -19.06 -5.05 -3.41
C GLU A 173 -19.18 -5.35 -1.91
N ILE A 174 -18.32 -4.75 -1.08
CA ILE A 174 -18.41 -4.84 0.39
C ILE A 174 -19.71 -4.18 0.89
N ALA A 175 -20.09 -3.03 0.32
CA ALA A 175 -21.34 -2.36 0.67
C ALA A 175 -22.57 -3.23 0.36
N GLU A 176 -22.57 -3.88 -0.79
CA GLU A 176 -23.62 -4.82 -1.21
C GLU A 176 -23.69 -6.03 -0.26
N GLU A 177 -22.55 -6.65 0.07
CA GLU A 177 -22.48 -7.80 0.97
C GLU A 177 -22.89 -7.49 2.40
N MET A 178 -22.55 -6.31 2.89
CA MET A 178 -22.92 -5.86 4.24
C MET A 178 -24.34 -5.27 4.31
N TYR A 179 -25.03 -5.18 3.18
CA TYR A 179 -26.37 -4.56 3.05
C TYR A 179 -26.40 -3.11 3.58
N VAL A 180 -25.40 -2.32 3.20
CA VAL A 180 -25.27 -0.91 3.59
C VAL A 180 -24.97 -0.02 2.39
N SER A 181 -25.11 1.32 2.55
CA SER A 181 -24.73 2.26 1.51
C SER A 181 -23.21 2.37 1.36
N PRO A 182 -22.67 2.71 0.17
CA PRO A 182 -21.24 3.01 0.00
C PRO A 182 -20.72 4.09 0.96
N ARG A 183 -21.55 5.09 1.27
CA ARG A 183 -21.23 6.14 2.24
C ARG A 183 -21.04 5.58 3.67
N THR A 184 -21.80 4.55 4.02
CA THR A 184 -21.66 3.87 5.30
C THR A 184 -20.31 3.12 5.37
N ILE A 185 -19.90 2.51 4.26
CA ILE A 185 -18.57 1.84 4.14
C ILE A 185 -17.43 2.86 4.30
N ASP A 186 -17.54 4.03 3.69
CA ASP A 186 -16.58 5.11 3.92
C ASP A 186 -16.51 5.51 5.40
N GLY A 187 -17.66 5.58 6.08
CA GLY A 187 -17.74 5.83 7.51
C GLY A 187 -17.04 4.76 8.35
N TYR A 188 -17.24 3.47 8.03
CA TYR A 188 -16.50 2.37 8.71
C TYR A 188 -15.00 2.48 8.46
N ARG A 189 -14.58 2.71 7.21
CA ARG A 189 -13.17 2.89 6.87
C ARG A 189 -12.54 4.00 7.69
N ASP A 190 -13.11 5.20 7.66
CA ASP A 190 -12.55 6.39 8.31
C ASP A 190 -12.52 6.25 9.84
N THR A 191 -13.54 5.63 10.41
CA THR A 191 -13.60 5.33 11.84
C THR A 191 -12.53 4.34 12.25
N LEU A 192 -12.37 3.25 11.49
CA LEU A 192 -11.40 2.21 11.80
C LEU A 192 -9.97 2.68 11.57
N LEU A 193 -9.69 3.47 10.52
CA LEU A 193 -8.39 4.08 10.32
C LEU A 193 -7.95 4.89 11.55
N LYS A 194 -8.87 5.69 12.11
CA LYS A 194 -8.61 6.47 13.33
C LYS A 194 -8.46 5.58 14.57
N LYS A 195 -9.38 4.62 14.79
CA LYS A 195 -9.37 3.74 15.95
C LYS A 195 -8.10 2.90 16.05
N ILE A 196 -7.65 2.37 14.91
CA ILE A 196 -6.52 1.44 14.80
C ILE A 196 -5.20 2.20 14.54
N ASN A 197 -5.26 3.52 14.38
CA ASN A 197 -4.13 4.36 13.98
C ASN A 197 -3.44 3.85 12.69
N ALA A 198 -4.26 3.46 11.72
CA ALA A 198 -3.81 3.02 10.41
C ALA A 198 -4.03 4.14 9.38
N SER A 199 -3.15 4.20 8.36
CA SER A 199 -3.19 5.24 7.32
C SER A 199 -3.73 4.74 5.97
N SER A 200 -3.99 3.41 5.84
CA SER A 200 -4.43 2.82 4.58
C SER A 200 -5.28 1.57 4.78
N ARG A 201 -5.95 1.11 3.69
CA ARG A 201 -6.66 -0.17 3.66
C ARG A 201 -5.73 -1.32 4.05
N ILE A 202 -4.48 -1.31 3.59
CA ILE A 202 -3.49 -2.35 3.94
C ILE A 202 -3.27 -2.38 5.46
N GLY A 203 -3.17 -1.23 6.12
CA GLY A 203 -3.05 -1.16 7.57
C GLY A 203 -4.21 -1.83 8.30
N LEU A 204 -5.44 -1.66 7.82
CA LEU A 204 -6.63 -2.33 8.37
C LEU A 204 -6.58 -3.84 8.14
N VAL A 205 -6.19 -4.30 6.94
CA VAL A 205 -6.03 -5.72 6.60
C VAL A 205 -4.96 -6.36 7.49
N THR A 206 -3.80 -5.71 7.61
CA THR A 206 -2.71 -6.16 8.48
C THR A 206 -3.15 -6.32 9.93
N PHE A 207 -3.88 -5.34 10.47
CA PHE A 207 -4.45 -5.42 11.81
C PHE A 207 -5.40 -6.60 11.95
N ALA A 208 -6.32 -6.80 10.99
CA ALA A 208 -7.30 -7.89 11.02
C ALA A 208 -6.63 -9.28 11.04
N ILE A 209 -5.56 -9.46 10.23
CA ILE A 209 -4.77 -10.69 10.20
C ILE A 209 -4.03 -10.90 11.53
N ARG A 210 -3.35 -9.86 12.04
CA ARG A 210 -2.62 -9.94 13.31
C ARG A 210 -3.51 -10.29 14.49
N GLN A 211 -4.70 -9.73 14.53
CA GLN A 211 -5.65 -9.95 15.62
C GLN A 211 -6.49 -11.24 15.46
N GLY A 212 -6.25 -12.01 14.39
CA GLY A 212 -7.00 -13.25 14.14
C GLY A 212 -8.48 -13.01 13.85
N ILE A 213 -8.85 -11.79 13.43
CA ILE A 213 -10.21 -11.49 12.94
C ILE A 213 -10.46 -12.24 11.65
N VAL A 214 -9.38 -12.48 10.87
CA VAL A 214 -9.36 -13.30 9.66
C VAL A 214 -8.27 -14.35 9.80
N VAL A 215 -8.61 -15.58 9.45
CA VAL A 215 -7.67 -16.70 9.27
C VAL A 215 -7.62 -16.96 7.77
N LEU A 216 -6.44 -16.81 7.17
CA LEU A 216 -6.16 -17.09 5.75
C LEU A 216 -5.93 -18.58 5.52
#